data_7d6d490a853c583320ab891f5825c2b8
#
_entry.id   7d6d490a853c583320ab891f5825c2b8
#
_cell.length_a   1.000
_cell.length_b   1.000
_cell.length_c   1.000
_cell.angle_alpha   90.00
_cell.angle_beta   90.00
_cell.angle_gamma   90.00
#
_symmetry.space_group_name_H-M   'P 1'
#
loop_
_entity.id
_entity.type
_entity.pdbx_description
1 polymer ?
#
loop_
_entity_poly.entity_id
_entity_poly.type
_entity_poly.pdbx_seq_one_letter_code
_entity_poly.pdbx_strand_id
1 'polypeptide(L)'
;MTILVADDNAFSRELMREVLEQSGHVILEAVNGRDALDLIHGGLPELVFLDLQMPLQDGFGVIRELRNDSRFRNLPVVAVTASAMIGDRERAIAAGFDSYIAKPIDLTEVEAHVAALASRPYVGNDNRPHE
;
A
#
# COMPACT_ATOMS: atom_id res chain seq x y z
N MET A 1 10.91 7.76 3.97
CA MET A 1 10.60 6.34 4.18
C MET A 1 10.59 5.60 2.85
N THR A 2 10.62 4.28 2.91
CA THR A 2 10.54 3.44 1.71
C THR A 2 9.09 3.07 1.48
N ILE A 3 8.56 3.40 0.31
CA ILE A 3 7.15 3.19 -0.02
C ILE A 3 7.07 2.34 -1.28
N LEU A 4 6.22 1.31 -1.25
CA LEU A 4 5.96 0.51 -2.43
C LEU A 4 4.69 1.03 -3.10
N VAL A 5 4.76 1.24 -4.41
CA VAL A 5 3.59 1.58 -5.22
C VAL A 5 3.37 0.43 -6.19
N ALA A 6 2.27 -0.30 -6.00
CA ALA A 6 1.92 -1.42 -6.84
C ALA A 6 0.71 -1.08 -7.68
N ASP A 7 0.91 -0.98 -8.99
CA ASP A 7 -0.14 -0.58 -9.92
C ASP A 7 0.30 -1.03 -11.32
N ASP A 8 -0.55 -1.72 -12.05
CA ASP A 8 -0.21 -2.16 -13.40
C ASP A 8 -0.33 -1.03 -14.43
N ASN A 9 -0.92 0.09 -14.05
CA ASN A 9 -1.01 1.25 -14.93
C ASN A 9 0.24 2.10 -14.75
N ALA A 10 1.07 2.17 -15.80
CA ALA A 10 2.35 2.86 -15.71
C ALA A 10 2.18 4.34 -15.41
N PHE A 11 1.18 4.98 -15.98
CA PHE A 11 0.97 6.42 -15.77
C PHE A 11 0.67 6.72 -14.29
N SER A 12 -0.26 5.97 -13.70
CA SER A 12 -0.60 6.14 -12.29
C SER A 12 0.59 5.87 -11.39
N ARG A 13 1.34 4.81 -11.70
CA ARG A 13 2.48 4.41 -10.89
C ARG A 13 3.57 5.48 -10.94
N GLU A 14 3.87 5.97 -12.13
CA GLU A 14 4.92 6.99 -12.29
C GLU A 14 4.53 8.31 -11.65
N LEU A 15 3.26 8.67 -11.73
CA LEU A 15 2.79 9.91 -11.14
C LEU A 15 2.96 9.88 -9.63
N MET A 16 2.57 8.80 -9.00
CA MET A 16 2.73 8.64 -7.56
C MET A 16 4.21 8.64 -7.18
N ARG A 17 5.03 7.92 -7.95
CA ARG A 17 6.46 7.89 -7.66
C ARG A 17 7.06 9.28 -7.69
N GLU A 18 6.73 10.05 -8.71
CA GLU A 18 7.31 11.38 -8.90
C GLU A 18 6.99 12.28 -7.71
N VAL A 19 5.74 12.30 -7.32
CA VAL A 19 5.32 13.14 -6.21
C VAL A 19 5.96 12.71 -4.89
N LEU A 20 5.98 11.40 -4.64
CA LEU A 20 6.51 10.91 -3.38
C LEU A 20 8.03 11.04 -3.30
N GLU A 21 8.72 10.89 -4.43
CA GLU A 21 10.16 11.11 -4.45
C GLU A 21 10.51 12.57 -4.18
N GLN A 22 9.70 13.49 -4.67
CA GLN A 22 9.91 14.89 -4.37
C GLN A 22 9.78 15.21 -2.90
N SER A 23 9.00 14.43 -2.19
CA SER A 23 8.85 14.57 -0.74
C SER A 23 9.91 13.83 0.05
N GLY A 24 10.90 13.25 -0.62
CA GLY A 24 12.04 12.64 0.04
C GLY A 24 11.93 11.15 0.29
N HIS A 25 10.95 10.48 -0.28
CA HIS A 25 10.77 9.05 -0.06
C HIS A 25 11.49 8.24 -1.13
N VAL A 26 11.86 7.02 -0.77
CA VAL A 26 12.40 6.04 -1.71
C VAL A 26 11.25 5.16 -2.18
N ILE A 27 11.07 5.05 -3.50
CA ILE A 27 9.91 4.36 -4.04
C ILE A 27 10.32 3.07 -4.73
N LEU A 28 9.65 1.99 -4.33
CA LEU A 28 9.71 0.71 -5.03
C LEU A 28 8.46 0.61 -5.89
N GLU A 29 8.59 0.00 -7.07
CA GLU A 29 7.46 -0.11 -8.00
C GLU A 29 7.19 -1.56 -8.32
N ALA A 30 5.92 -1.96 -8.25
CA ALA A 30 5.48 -3.27 -8.65
C ALA A 30 4.39 -3.15 -9.70
N VAL A 31 4.35 -4.09 -10.64
CA VAL A 31 3.41 -4.04 -11.76
C VAL A 31 2.30 -5.09 -11.63
N ASN A 32 2.39 -5.97 -10.66
CA ASN A 32 1.37 -6.98 -10.39
C ASN A 32 1.50 -7.44 -8.94
N GLY A 33 0.54 -8.27 -8.51
CA GLY A 33 0.51 -8.71 -7.11
C GLY A 33 1.68 -9.58 -6.71
N ARG A 34 2.16 -10.43 -7.61
CA ARG A 34 3.30 -11.28 -7.31
C ARG A 34 4.56 -10.44 -7.12
N ASP A 35 4.76 -9.46 -8.01
CA ASP A 35 5.87 -8.55 -7.94
C ASP A 35 5.82 -7.75 -6.64
N ALA A 36 4.61 -7.33 -6.25
CA ALA A 36 4.43 -6.60 -5.00
C ALA A 36 4.87 -7.43 -3.81
N LEU A 37 4.46 -8.69 -3.74
CA LEU A 37 4.85 -9.56 -2.63
C LEU A 37 6.35 -9.78 -2.60
N ASP A 38 6.97 -9.98 -3.75
CA ASP A 38 8.42 -10.17 -3.80
C ASP A 38 9.15 -8.94 -3.29
N LEU A 39 8.69 -7.76 -3.68
CA LEU A 39 9.33 -6.52 -3.24
C LEU A 39 9.08 -6.23 -1.76
N ILE A 40 7.91 -6.61 -1.24
CA ILE A 40 7.65 -6.45 0.19
C ILE A 40 8.59 -7.34 0.99
N HIS A 41 8.76 -8.59 0.57
CA HIS A 41 9.65 -9.51 1.29
C HIS A 41 11.12 -9.07 1.19
N GLY A 42 11.54 -8.57 0.04
CA GLY A 42 12.95 -8.21 -0.16
C GLY A 42 13.29 -6.79 0.21
N GLY A 43 12.37 -5.85 -0.02
CA GLY A 43 12.64 -4.43 0.16
C GLY A 43 12.16 -3.87 1.48
N LEU A 44 11.31 -4.60 2.19
CA LEU A 44 10.77 -4.22 3.49
C LEU A 44 10.28 -2.77 3.51
N PRO A 45 9.31 -2.41 2.65
CA PRO A 45 8.79 -1.05 2.66
C PRO A 45 8.04 -0.76 3.95
N GLU A 46 7.92 0.51 4.25
CA GLU A 46 7.25 0.96 5.46
C GLU A 46 5.78 1.34 5.20
N LEU A 47 5.41 1.45 3.93
CA LEU A 47 4.05 1.80 3.52
C LEU A 47 3.84 1.24 2.11
N VAL A 48 2.64 0.74 1.85
CA VAL A 48 2.32 0.17 0.53
C VAL A 48 1.04 0.80 0.00
N PHE A 49 1.08 1.29 -1.23
CA PHE A 49 -0.12 1.64 -2.00
C PHE A 49 -0.35 0.50 -2.99
N LEU A 50 -1.49 -0.15 -2.90
CA LEU A 50 -1.75 -1.40 -3.60
C LEU A 50 -3.04 -1.30 -4.41
N ASP A 51 -2.91 -1.36 -5.73
CA ASP A 51 -4.07 -1.40 -6.61
C ASP A 51 -4.81 -2.72 -6.40
N LEU A 52 -6.11 -2.66 -6.23
CA LEU A 52 -6.91 -3.86 -6.05
C LEU A 52 -7.02 -4.70 -7.31
N GLN A 53 -6.88 -4.06 -8.48
CA GLN A 53 -7.08 -4.73 -9.77
C GLN A 53 -5.77 -4.83 -10.51
N MET A 54 -5.08 -5.94 -10.30
CA MET A 54 -3.81 -6.21 -10.97
C MET A 54 -3.78 -7.65 -11.47
N PRO A 55 -3.00 -7.90 -12.55
CA PRO A 55 -2.86 -9.28 -13.03
C PRO A 55 -2.05 -10.14 -12.07
N LEU A 56 -2.10 -11.42 -12.29
CA LEU A 56 -1.43 -12.49 -11.57
C LEU A 56 -1.99 -12.71 -10.18
N GLN A 57 -1.99 -11.70 -9.34
CA GLN A 57 -2.59 -11.79 -8.02
C GLN A 57 -3.16 -10.42 -7.70
N ASP A 58 -4.45 -10.34 -7.40
CA ASP A 58 -5.07 -9.05 -7.15
C ASP A 58 -4.76 -8.58 -5.74
N GLY A 59 -5.19 -7.35 -5.44
CA GLY A 59 -4.87 -6.74 -4.17
C GLY A 59 -5.45 -7.47 -2.97
N PHE A 60 -6.62 -8.10 -3.11
CA PHE A 60 -7.19 -8.85 -2.00
C PHE A 60 -6.37 -10.10 -1.70
N GLY A 61 -5.83 -10.75 -2.73
CA GLY A 61 -4.92 -11.88 -2.52
C GLY A 61 -3.65 -11.47 -1.81
N VAL A 62 -3.10 -10.32 -2.22
CA VAL A 62 -1.88 -9.81 -1.60
C VAL A 62 -2.12 -9.49 -0.13
N ILE A 63 -3.18 -8.76 0.19
CA ILE A 63 -3.42 -8.37 1.58
C ILE A 63 -3.66 -9.59 2.46
N ARG A 64 -4.31 -10.61 1.92
CA ARG A 64 -4.55 -11.84 2.69
C ARG A 64 -3.22 -12.49 3.09
N GLU A 65 -2.28 -12.58 2.15
CA GLU A 65 -0.98 -13.15 2.47
C GLU A 65 -0.22 -12.31 3.48
N LEU A 66 -0.28 -11.00 3.35
CA LEU A 66 0.44 -10.12 4.26
C LEU A 66 -0.11 -10.24 5.68
N ARG A 67 -1.43 -10.29 5.83
CA ARG A 67 -2.01 -10.34 7.17
C ARG A 67 -1.86 -11.70 7.84
N ASN A 68 -1.56 -12.74 7.04
CA ASN A 68 -1.26 -14.05 7.60
C ASN A 68 0.21 -14.23 7.94
N ASP A 69 1.05 -13.28 7.58
CA ASP A 69 2.48 -13.33 7.87
C ASP A 69 2.76 -12.39 9.03
N SER A 70 3.28 -12.92 10.13
CA SER A 70 3.50 -12.12 11.32
C SER A 70 4.44 -10.94 11.09
N ARG A 71 5.32 -11.03 10.09
CA ARG A 71 6.24 -9.94 9.78
C ARG A 71 5.52 -8.74 9.20
N PHE A 72 4.37 -8.96 8.55
CA PHE A 72 3.69 -7.90 7.80
C PHE A 72 2.27 -7.67 8.28
N ARG A 73 1.91 -8.25 9.42
CA ARG A 73 0.55 -8.14 9.93
C ARG A 73 0.12 -6.70 10.16
N ASN A 74 1.05 -5.84 10.52
CA ASN A 74 0.77 -4.44 10.81
C ASN A 74 1.41 -3.47 9.80
N LEU A 75 1.90 -3.99 8.68
CA LEU A 75 2.41 -3.12 7.63
C LEU A 75 1.28 -2.24 7.10
N PRO A 76 1.45 -0.92 7.08
CA PRO A 76 0.40 -0.04 6.55
C PRO A 76 0.22 -0.26 5.05
N VAL A 77 -1.00 -0.58 4.64
CA VAL A 77 -1.33 -0.80 3.23
C VAL A 77 -2.58 -0.03 2.88
N VAL A 78 -2.47 0.80 1.86
CA VAL A 78 -3.59 1.58 1.34
C VAL A 78 -4.09 0.93 0.06
N ALA A 79 -5.38 0.60 0.03
CA ALA A 79 -6.00 0.06 -1.18
C ALA A 79 -6.28 1.19 -2.16
N VAL A 80 -6.00 0.96 -3.44
CA VAL A 80 -6.27 1.94 -4.50
C VAL A 80 -7.13 1.24 -5.55
N THR A 81 -8.21 1.86 -6.00
CA THR A 81 -9.09 1.21 -6.95
C THR A 81 -9.78 2.19 -7.89
N ALA A 82 -9.94 1.76 -9.14
CA ALA A 82 -10.74 2.49 -10.12
C ALA A 82 -12.22 2.18 -9.98
N SER A 83 -12.56 1.12 -9.25
CA SER A 83 -13.92 0.63 -9.14
C SER A 83 -14.43 0.90 -7.73
N ALA A 84 -14.75 2.16 -7.45
CA ALA A 84 -15.18 2.57 -6.12
C ALA A 84 -16.70 2.53 -6.07
N MET A 85 -17.23 1.43 -5.59
CA MET A 85 -18.69 1.26 -5.43
C MET A 85 -19.04 1.33 -3.95
N ILE A 86 -20.34 1.50 -3.70
CA ILE A 86 -20.85 1.51 -2.33
C ILE A 86 -20.45 0.19 -1.67
N GLY A 87 -19.86 0.28 -0.49
CA GLY A 87 -19.43 -0.89 0.26
C GLY A 87 -18.02 -1.36 -0.03
N ASP A 88 -17.37 -0.83 -1.07
CA ASP A 88 -16.01 -1.25 -1.41
C ASP A 88 -15.01 -0.86 -0.35
N ARG A 89 -15.18 0.32 0.21
CA ARG A 89 -14.29 0.76 1.29
C ARG A 89 -14.39 -0.18 2.49
N GLU A 90 -15.60 -0.54 2.89
CA GLU A 90 -15.81 -1.43 4.01
C GLU A 90 -15.22 -2.81 3.74
N ARG A 91 -15.34 -3.29 2.50
CA ARG A 91 -14.76 -4.58 2.13
C ARG A 91 -13.24 -4.54 2.19
N ALA A 92 -12.64 -3.45 1.74
CA ALA A 92 -11.20 -3.30 1.78
C ALA A 92 -10.71 -3.26 3.23
N ILE A 93 -11.35 -2.48 4.07
CA ILE A 93 -10.97 -2.39 5.48
C ILE A 93 -11.15 -3.75 6.16
N ALA A 94 -12.25 -4.43 5.88
CA ALA A 94 -12.50 -5.74 6.47
C ALA A 94 -11.48 -6.78 6.02
N ALA A 95 -10.93 -6.61 4.81
CA ALA A 95 -9.93 -7.54 4.29
C ALA A 95 -8.54 -7.31 4.89
N GLY A 96 -8.33 -6.17 5.55
CA GLY A 96 -7.07 -5.90 6.21
C GLY A 96 -6.33 -4.67 5.73
N PHE A 97 -6.90 -3.92 4.78
CA PHE A 97 -6.30 -2.66 4.36
C PHE A 97 -6.49 -1.61 5.44
N ASP A 98 -5.53 -0.71 5.55
CA ASP A 98 -5.59 0.35 6.55
C ASP A 98 -6.36 1.56 6.05
N SER A 99 -6.43 1.75 4.74
CA SER A 99 -7.10 2.89 4.16
C SER A 99 -7.45 2.58 2.70
N TYR A 100 -8.09 3.53 2.03
CA TYR A 100 -8.69 3.30 0.74
C TYR A 100 -8.69 4.60 -0.06
N ILE A 101 -8.24 4.53 -1.30
CA ILE A 101 -8.23 5.67 -2.21
C ILE A 101 -8.91 5.26 -3.51
N ALA A 102 -9.84 6.07 -3.99
CA ALA A 102 -10.48 5.86 -5.28
C ALA A 102 -9.72 6.60 -6.37
N LYS A 103 -9.59 5.98 -7.54
CA LYS A 103 -9.05 6.65 -8.71
C LYS A 103 -10.14 7.52 -9.33
N PRO A 104 -9.80 8.61 -10.00
CA PRO A 104 -8.45 9.07 -10.29
C PRO A 104 -7.75 9.56 -9.03
N ILE A 105 -6.45 9.33 -8.97
CA ILE A 105 -5.66 9.59 -7.77
C ILE A 105 -5.54 11.09 -7.54
N ASP A 106 -5.89 11.50 -6.33
CA ASP A 106 -5.69 12.86 -5.87
C ASP A 106 -4.37 12.89 -5.09
N LEU A 107 -3.39 13.59 -5.60
CA LEU A 107 -2.06 13.59 -5.00
C LEU A 107 -2.04 14.20 -3.61
N THR A 108 -2.93 15.16 -3.34
CA THR A 108 -3.07 15.71 -2.00
C THR A 108 -3.56 14.64 -1.03
N GLU A 109 -4.48 13.80 -1.47
CA GLU A 109 -4.98 12.69 -0.67
C GLU A 109 -3.89 11.67 -0.40
N VAL A 110 -3.07 11.37 -1.41
CA VAL A 110 -1.95 10.45 -1.25
C VAL A 110 -1.00 10.96 -0.17
N GLU A 111 -0.65 12.24 -0.24
CA GLU A 111 0.27 12.81 0.72
C GLU A 111 -0.32 12.85 2.12
N ALA A 112 -1.62 13.08 2.22
CA ALA A 112 -2.30 13.04 3.52
C ALA A 112 -2.24 11.65 4.13
N HIS A 113 -2.39 10.61 3.32
CA HIS A 113 -2.27 9.24 3.81
C HIS A 113 -0.86 8.93 4.27
N VAL A 114 0.15 9.40 3.51
CA VAL A 114 1.54 9.20 3.90
C VAL A 114 1.79 9.86 5.27
N ALA A 115 1.34 11.08 5.44
CA ALA A 115 1.56 11.79 6.70
C ALA A 115 0.89 11.08 7.87
N ALA A 116 -0.34 10.63 7.68
CA ALA A 116 -1.10 9.97 8.74
C ALA A 116 -0.47 8.62 9.12
N LEU A 117 -0.05 7.85 8.13
CA LEU A 117 0.48 6.51 8.39
C LEU A 117 1.94 6.53 8.80
N ALA A 118 2.69 7.52 8.33
CA ALA A 118 4.09 7.65 8.71
C ALA A 118 4.25 7.98 10.18
N SER A 119 3.29 8.70 10.76
CA SER A 119 3.37 9.06 12.17
C SER A 119 2.87 7.96 13.08
N ARG A 120 2.32 6.89 12.52
CA ARG A 120 1.78 5.78 13.29
C ARG A 120 2.89 4.82 13.66
N PRO A 121 2.97 4.37 14.91
CA PRO A 121 3.99 3.39 15.27
C PRO A 121 3.80 2.13 14.46
N TYR A 122 4.87 1.62 13.93
CA TYR A 122 4.83 0.36 13.22
C TYR A 122 5.15 -0.75 14.22
N VAL A 123 4.10 -1.30 14.81
CA VAL A 123 4.28 -2.23 15.91
C VAL A 123 4.39 -3.67 15.46
N GLY A 124 4.14 -3.95 14.21
CA GLY A 124 4.10 -5.33 13.74
C GLY A 124 5.42 -6.03 13.85
N ASN A 125 6.48 -5.36 13.44
CA ASN A 125 7.80 -5.93 13.50
C ASN A 125 8.59 -5.29 14.60
N ASP A 126 7.91 -4.61 15.49
CA ASP A 126 8.56 -3.83 16.47
C ASP A 126 8.60 -4.60 17.74
N ASN A 127 9.75 -4.90 18.18
CA ASN A 127 9.90 -5.60 19.42
C ASN A 127 9.92 -4.69 20.59
N ARG A 128 9.65 -3.41 20.39
CA ARG A 128 9.53 -2.50 21.49
C ARG A 128 8.43 -2.99 22.36
N PRO A 129 8.60 -2.97 23.59
CA PRO A 129 7.47 -3.12 24.45
C PRO A 129 6.63 -1.97 24.12
N HIS A 130 5.49 -2.16 23.91
CA HIS A 130 4.70 -1.08 23.60
C HIS A 130 4.15 -0.59 24.77
N GLU A 131 4.94 -0.44 25.35
CA GLU A 131 4.76 -0.08 26.24
C GLU A 131 4.16 0.61 26.34
#